data_ca70ca73c7f0ddd8397036e8215857f0
#
_entry.id   ca70ca73c7f0ddd8397036e8215857f0
#
_cell.length_a   1.000
_cell.length_b   1.000
_cell.length_c   1.000
_cell.angle_alpha   90.00
_cell.angle_beta   90.00
_cell.angle_gamma   90.00
#
_symmetry.space_group_name_H-M   'P 1'
#
loop_
_entity.id
_entity.type
_entity.pdbx_description
1 polymer ?
#
loop_
_entity_poly.entity_id
_entity_poly.type
_entity_poly.pdbx_seq_one_letter_code
_entity_poly.pdbx_strand_id
1 'polypeptide(L)'
;MGRVAAARGPSLFGRLLGRRKPSDHGAEAVVADGPSEDGGGPGILSVRGLRKSYGARTVVHEAGLTVRNGEAVGLLGPNGAGKTTIFYMITGLVSADRGSISLDGLPITHLPMYQRARLGIGYLPQEASIFRGLSVEDNIRAVLEMVEPDRKERDRKLDSLLEEFDIARLRKSPSIALSGGERRRCEIARALASSPTFMLLDEPFAGIDPIAVGDIQDLVKHLKQRGIGVLITDHNVRETLGLIDRAYIAHSGRILTEGTPEEIVANEDARRLYLGEDFRL
;
A
#
# COMPACT_ATOMS: atom_id res chain seq x y z
N MET A 1 -44.55 -11.52 32.35
CA MET A 1 -44.22 -12.19 31.08
C MET A 1 -44.44 -11.17 29.96
N GLY A 2 -43.40 -10.74 29.28
CA GLY A 2 -43.50 -9.79 28.19
C GLY A 2 -42.09 -9.58 27.61
N ARG A 3 -41.71 -10.34 26.57
CA ARG A 3 -40.43 -10.23 25.86
C ARG A 3 -40.43 -8.97 25.05
N VAL A 4 -39.47 -8.05 25.31
CA VAL A 4 -39.16 -6.94 24.44
C VAL A 4 -38.12 -7.40 23.42
N ALA A 5 -38.50 -7.40 22.15
CA ALA A 5 -37.65 -7.71 21.03
C ALA A 5 -36.72 -6.50 20.76
N ALA A 6 -35.40 -6.71 20.77
CA ALA A 6 -34.41 -5.73 20.40
C ALA A 6 -34.40 -5.57 18.87
N ALA A 7 -34.81 -4.40 18.40
CA ALA A 7 -34.69 -4.00 17.01
C ALA A 7 -33.22 -3.68 16.70
N ARG A 8 -32.61 -4.42 15.77
CA ARG A 8 -31.29 -4.11 15.20
C ARG A 8 -31.43 -2.86 14.32
N GLY A 9 -30.78 -1.77 14.70
CA GLY A 9 -30.69 -0.56 13.89
C GLY A 9 -29.85 -0.79 12.61
N PRO A 10 -30.08 -0.04 11.54
CA PRO A 10 -29.36 -0.19 10.28
C PRO A 10 -27.89 0.19 10.43
N SER A 11 -27.03 -0.59 9.76
CA SER A 11 -25.57 -0.45 9.79
C SER A 11 -25.13 0.95 9.34
N LEU A 12 -24.00 1.42 9.87
CA LEU A 12 -23.39 2.72 9.60
C LEU A 12 -23.14 2.99 8.09
N PHE A 13 -23.14 1.94 7.27
CA PHE A 13 -22.95 1.98 5.82
C PHE A 13 -24.07 2.69 5.05
N GLY A 14 -25.29 2.71 5.57
CA GLY A 14 -26.44 3.35 4.90
C GLY A 14 -26.48 4.88 5.03
N ARG A 15 -25.68 5.50 5.88
CA ARG A 15 -25.72 6.95 6.13
C ARG A 15 -24.71 7.79 5.32
N LEU A 16 -23.76 7.17 4.64
CA LEU A 16 -22.75 7.91 3.85
C LEU A 16 -23.15 8.19 2.40
N LEU A 17 -24.24 7.59 1.93
CA LEU A 17 -24.79 7.87 0.61
C LEU A 17 -25.96 8.87 0.73
N GLY A 18 -25.63 10.15 0.89
CA GLY A 18 -26.58 11.25 0.83
C GLY A 18 -27.31 11.26 -0.52
N ARG A 19 -28.63 11.09 -0.49
CA ARG A 19 -29.55 11.23 -1.64
C ARG A 19 -29.39 12.61 -2.26
N ARG A 20 -28.69 12.70 -3.41
CA ARG A 20 -28.89 13.78 -4.38
C ARG A 20 -29.92 13.31 -5.42
N LYS A 21 -30.95 14.11 -5.65
CA LYS A 21 -31.92 13.91 -6.73
C LYS A 21 -31.21 13.96 -8.09
N PRO A 22 -31.55 13.10 -9.05
CA PRO A 22 -30.97 13.13 -10.38
C PRO A 22 -31.51 14.35 -11.15
N SER A 23 -30.59 15.16 -11.70
CA SER A 23 -30.90 16.07 -12.80
C SER A 23 -30.72 15.31 -14.11
N ASP A 24 -31.79 15.33 -14.89
CA ASP A 24 -31.94 14.69 -16.19
C ASP A 24 -31.02 15.36 -17.22
N HIS A 25 -29.93 14.70 -17.60
CA HIS A 25 -29.24 14.91 -18.86
C HIS A 25 -28.70 13.57 -19.32
N GLY A 26 -29.21 13.12 -20.47
CA GLY A 26 -28.89 11.85 -21.09
C GLY A 26 -27.40 11.65 -21.31
N ALA A 27 -26.91 10.57 -20.75
CA ALA A 27 -25.64 9.97 -21.10
C ALA A 27 -25.92 8.51 -21.45
N GLU A 28 -25.63 8.16 -22.69
CA GLU A 28 -25.71 6.81 -23.23
C GLU A 28 -24.93 5.84 -22.30
N ALA A 29 -25.63 4.77 -21.91
CA ALA A 29 -25.05 3.68 -21.15
C ALA A 29 -24.02 2.97 -22.05
N VAL A 30 -22.74 3.16 -21.76
CA VAL A 30 -21.69 2.25 -22.24
C VAL A 30 -21.90 0.94 -21.51
N VAL A 31 -22.37 -0.06 -22.23
CA VAL A 31 -22.48 -1.44 -21.78
C VAL A 31 -21.08 -1.89 -21.40
N ALA A 32 -20.85 -2.08 -20.10
CA ALA A 32 -19.61 -2.68 -19.60
C ALA A 32 -19.63 -4.17 -19.98
N ASP A 33 -18.63 -4.57 -20.76
CA ASP A 33 -18.31 -5.97 -20.99
C ASP A 33 -18.20 -6.71 -19.66
N GLY A 34 -18.72 -7.94 -19.66
CA GLY A 34 -18.88 -8.77 -18.48
C GLY A 34 -17.59 -9.08 -17.70
N PRO A 35 -17.68 -9.65 -16.50
CA PRO A 35 -16.56 -9.86 -15.61
C PRO A 35 -15.56 -10.84 -16.24
N SER A 36 -14.39 -10.34 -16.60
CA SER A 36 -13.23 -11.17 -16.95
C SER A 36 -12.69 -11.88 -15.70
N GLU A 37 -12.46 -13.16 -15.81
CA GLU A 37 -12.26 -14.16 -14.73
C GLU A 37 -11.00 -14.02 -13.85
N ASP A 38 -10.20 -12.95 -13.93
CA ASP A 38 -8.94 -12.85 -13.18
C ASP A 38 -8.76 -11.50 -12.48
N GLY A 39 -9.40 -11.27 -11.35
CA GLY A 39 -8.97 -10.11 -10.56
C GLY A 39 -9.97 -9.41 -9.65
N GLY A 40 -11.00 -10.08 -9.17
CA GLY A 40 -12.03 -9.46 -8.32
C GLY A 40 -12.40 -10.26 -7.06
N GLY A 41 -11.56 -11.21 -6.64
CA GLY A 41 -11.77 -11.98 -5.40
C GLY A 41 -11.33 -11.23 -4.14
N PRO A 42 -11.73 -11.73 -2.96
CA PRO A 42 -11.26 -11.20 -1.69
C PRO A 42 -9.74 -11.35 -1.57
N GLY A 43 -9.08 -10.37 -0.93
CA GLY A 43 -7.64 -10.37 -0.72
C GLY A 43 -6.81 -9.96 -1.95
N ILE A 44 -7.36 -9.16 -2.87
CA ILE A 44 -6.67 -8.72 -4.09
C ILE A 44 -6.75 -7.19 -4.28
N LEU A 45 -5.58 -6.56 -4.39
CA LEU A 45 -5.42 -5.22 -4.95
C LEU A 45 -5.09 -5.36 -6.45
N SER A 46 -5.97 -4.90 -7.33
CA SER A 46 -5.83 -5.02 -8.79
C SER A 46 -5.73 -3.66 -9.46
N VAL A 47 -4.81 -3.56 -10.41
CA VAL A 47 -4.54 -2.37 -11.22
C VAL A 47 -4.58 -2.76 -12.67
N ARG A 48 -5.37 -2.04 -13.51
CA ARG A 48 -5.54 -2.37 -14.93
C ARG A 48 -5.49 -1.13 -15.80
N GLY A 49 -4.65 -1.16 -16.83
CA GLY A 49 -4.61 -0.18 -17.90
C GLY A 49 -4.34 1.25 -17.43
N LEU A 50 -3.59 1.46 -16.33
CA LEU A 50 -3.32 2.80 -15.81
C LEU A 50 -2.55 3.64 -16.81
N ARG A 51 -3.04 4.86 -17.02
CA ARG A 51 -2.38 5.88 -17.83
C ARG A 51 -2.25 7.17 -17.04
N LYS A 52 -1.10 7.86 -17.24
CA LYS A 52 -0.86 9.19 -16.69
C LYS A 52 -0.03 10.03 -17.62
N SER A 53 -0.49 11.28 -17.85
CA SER A 53 0.22 12.29 -18.60
C SER A 53 0.38 13.57 -17.79
N TYR A 54 1.49 14.24 -17.93
CA TYR A 54 1.75 15.58 -17.39
C TYR A 54 1.99 16.53 -18.57
N GLY A 55 1.03 17.39 -18.83
CA GLY A 55 0.98 18.19 -20.05
C GLY A 55 1.01 17.31 -21.30
N ALA A 56 1.94 17.54 -22.21
CA ALA A 56 2.09 16.75 -23.44
C ALA A 56 2.85 15.42 -23.25
N ARG A 57 3.46 15.19 -22.07
CA ARG A 57 4.28 13.99 -21.82
C ARG A 57 3.47 12.91 -21.12
N THR A 58 3.29 11.78 -21.78
CA THR A 58 2.75 10.57 -21.14
C THR A 58 3.88 9.86 -20.40
N VAL A 59 3.69 9.63 -19.10
CA VAL A 59 4.68 8.99 -18.20
C VAL A 59 4.32 7.54 -17.93
N VAL A 60 3.01 7.23 -17.86
CA VAL A 60 2.52 5.86 -17.75
C VAL A 60 1.54 5.63 -18.89
N HIS A 61 1.77 4.59 -19.69
CA HIS A 61 1.01 4.33 -20.91
C HIS A 61 -0.13 3.34 -20.71
N GLU A 62 0.15 2.21 -20.06
CA GLU A 62 -0.82 1.13 -19.85
C GLU A 62 -0.24 0.16 -18.82
N ALA A 63 -0.25 0.56 -17.55
CA ALA A 63 0.31 -0.26 -16.50
C ALA A 63 -0.77 -1.10 -15.81
N GLY A 64 -0.45 -2.37 -15.57
CA GLY A 64 -1.28 -3.29 -14.81
C GLY A 64 -0.43 -4.09 -13.84
N LEU A 65 -0.96 -4.37 -12.65
CA LEU A 65 -0.36 -5.24 -11.66
C LEU A 65 -1.42 -5.75 -10.68
N THR A 66 -1.09 -6.81 -9.98
CA THR A 66 -1.91 -7.35 -8.88
C THR A 66 -1.04 -7.62 -7.67
N VAL A 67 -1.61 -7.47 -6.48
CA VAL A 67 -1.00 -7.88 -5.21
C VAL A 67 -2.05 -8.68 -4.45
N ARG A 68 -1.65 -9.82 -3.89
CA ARG A 68 -2.53 -10.67 -3.07
C ARG A 68 -2.20 -10.51 -1.60
N ASN A 69 -3.16 -10.80 -0.74
CA ASN A 69 -2.92 -10.85 0.70
C ASN A 69 -1.82 -11.87 1.01
N GLY A 70 -0.88 -11.48 1.89
CA GLY A 70 0.27 -12.30 2.28
C GLY A 70 1.35 -12.44 1.22
N GLU A 71 1.21 -11.76 0.07
CA GLU A 71 2.21 -11.71 -1.01
C GLU A 71 3.04 -10.42 -0.90
N ALA A 72 4.34 -10.49 -1.14
CA ALA A 72 5.19 -9.33 -1.35
C ALA A 72 5.53 -9.20 -2.84
N VAL A 73 5.18 -8.06 -3.42
CA VAL A 73 5.36 -7.77 -4.85
C VAL A 73 6.27 -6.56 -5.02
N GLY A 74 7.27 -6.67 -5.89
CA GLY A 74 8.14 -5.57 -6.27
C GLY A 74 7.67 -4.87 -7.55
N LEU A 75 7.64 -3.54 -7.55
CA LEU A 75 7.52 -2.72 -8.77
C LEU A 75 8.87 -2.09 -9.05
N LEU A 76 9.66 -2.72 -9.90
CA LEU A 76 11.07 -2.42 -10.15
C LEU A 76 11.26 -1.82 -11.55
N GLY A 77 12.46 -1.30 -11.83
CA GLY A 77 12.80 -0.73 -13.14
C GLY A 77 13.72 0.48 -13.02
N PRO A 78 14.28 0.97 -14.12
CA PRO A 78 15.22 2.11 -14.12
C PRO A 78 14.55 3.43 -13.68
N ASN A 79 15.37 4.43 -13.42
CA ASN A 79 14.88 5.78 -13.15
C ASN A 79 14.10 6.33 -14.36
N GLY A 80 12.97 6.96 -14.08
CA GLY A 80 12.08 7.47 -15.13
C GLY A 80 11.17 6.42 -15.79
N ALA A 81 11.18 5.16 -15.34
CA ALA A 81 10.32 4.11 -15.86
C ALA A 81 8.83 4.30 -15.54
N GLY A 82 8.48 5.24 -14.66
CA GLY A 82 7.09 5.51 -14.26
C GLY A 82 6.66 4.86 -12.94
N LYS A 83 7.55 4.13 -12.25
CA LYS A 83 7.26 3.41 -10.99
C LYS A 83 6.57 4.28 -9.94
N THR A 84 7.19 5.39 -9.55
CA THR A 84 6.65 6.33 -8.55
C THR A 84 5.28 6.87 -8.96
N THR A 85 5.06 7.14 -10.25
CA THR A 85 3.77 7.60 -10.75
C THR A 85 2.71 6.50 -10.63
N ILE A 86 3.02 5.25 -11.01
CA ILE A 86 2.12 4.10 -10.84
C ILE A 86 1.79 3.92 -9.37
N PHE A 87 2.79 3.91 -8.52
CA PHE A 87 2.67 3.75 -7.08
C PHE A 87 1.80 4.87 -6.46
N TYR A 88 2.01 6.13 -6.84
CA TYR A 88 1.21 7.25 -6.37
C TYR A 88 -0.23 7.27 -6.91
N MET A 89 -0.47 6.68 -8.08
CA MET A 89 -1.84 6.44 -8.53
C MET A 89 -2.52 5.38 -7.65
N ILE A 90 -1.80 4.34 -7.20
CA ILE A 90 -2.34 3.30 -6.32
C ILE A 90 -2.59 3.85 -4.91
N THR A 91 -1.72 4.69 -4.37
CA THR A 91 -1.92 5.35 -3.06
C THR A 91 -3.06 6.37 -3.08
N GLY A 92 -3.38 6.94 -4.25
CA GLY A 92 -4.33 8.03 -4.39
C GLY A 92 -3.73 9.42 -4.21
N LEU A 93 -2.40 9.53 -4.21
CA LEU A 93 -1.67 10.81 -4.22
C LEU A 93 -1.72 11.48 -5.61
N VAL A 94 -1.80 10.67 -6.67
CA VAL A 94 -1.93 11.12 -8.05
C VAL A 94 -3.15 10.49 -8.68
N SER A 95 -3.99 11.27 -9.36
CA SER A 95 -5.15 10.76 -10.09
C SER A 95 -4.71 10.11 -11.40
N ALA A 96 -5.21 8.92 -11.70
CA ALA A 96 -5.05 8.29 -13.00
C ALA A 96 -5.89 9.02 -14.06
N ASP A 97 -5.38 9.15 -15.29
CA ASP A 97 -6.12 9.71 -16.42
C ASP A 97 -7.01 8.64 -17.08
N ARG A 98 -6.57 7.37 -17.05
CA ARG A 98 -7.32 6.19 -17.52
C ARG A 98 -6.94 4.96 -16.71
N GLY A 99 -7.72 3.89 -16.89
CA GLY A 99 -7.55 2.62 -16.22
C GLY A 99 -8.37 2.52 -14.94
N SER A 100 -8.18 1.43 -14.22
CA SER A 100 -8.93 1.14 -13.00
C SER A 100 -8.03 0.57 -11.89
N ILE A 101 -8.41 0.88 -10.67
CA ILE A 101 -7.82 0.31 -9.46
C ILE A 101 -8.97 -0.22 -8.62
N SER A 102 -8.88 -1.47 -8.20
CA SER A 102 -9.87 -2.09 -7.32
C SER A 102 -9.21 -2.79 -6.13
N LEU A 103 -9.89 -2.77 -5.00
CA LEU A 103 -9.54 -3.46 -3.77
C LEU A 103 -10.67 -4.45 -3.45
N ASP A 104 -10.39 -5.73 -3.43
CA ASP A 104 -11.40 -6.79 -3.22
C ASP A 104 -12.62 -6.66 -4.17
N GLY A 105 -12.35 -6.27 -5.43
CA GLY A 105 -13.40 -6.01 -6.41
C GLY A 105 -14.09 -4.65 -6.28
N LEU A 106 -13.87 -3.90 -5.18
CA LEU A 106 -14.42 -2.56 -5.00
C LEU A 106 -13.61 -1.54 -5.81
N PRO A 107 -14.20 -0.77 -6.74
CA PRO A 107 -13.49 0.25 -7.48
C PRO A 107 -13.07 1.40 -6.58
N ILE A 108 -11.75 1.67 -6.53
CA ILE A 108 -11.16 2.74 -5.71
C ILE A 108 -10.43 3.81 -6.53
N THR A 109 -10.49 3.75 -7.85
CA THR A 109 -9.73 4.61 -8.78
C THR A 109 -9.84 6.09 -8.45
N HIS A 110 -11.06 6.55 -8.15
CA HIS A 110 -11.35 7.96 -7.90
C HIS A 110 -11.40 8.33 -6.42
N LEU A 111 -11.13 7.37 -5.53
CA LEU A 111 -11.10 7.64 -4.10
C LEU A 111 -9.80 8.34 -3.71
N PRO A 112 -9.85 9.40 -2.90
CA PRO A 112 -8.66 10.04 -2.35
C PRO A 112 -7.97 9.11 -1.34
N MET A 113 -6.68 9.37 -1.08
CA MET A 113 -5.82 8.55 -0.22
C MET A 113 -6.45 8.20 1.13
N TYR A 114 -7.09 9.17 1.83
CA TYR A 114 -7.68 8.92 3.14
C TYR A 114 -8.85 7.92 3.12
N GLN A 115 -9.60 7.87 2.01
CA GLN A 115 -10.68 6.86 1.83
C GLN A 115 -10.09 5.48 1.55
N ARG A 116 -9.01 5.41 0.74
CA ARG A 116 -8.29 4.15 0.50
C ARG A 116 -7.65 3.62 1.78
N ALA A 117 -7.11 4.50 2.62
CA ALA A 117 -6.58 4.12 3.93
C ALA A 117 -7.66 3.49 4.83
N ARG A 118 -8.90 4.04 4.83
CA ARG A 118 -10.04 3.46 5.56
C ARG A 118 -10.52 2.12 5.00
N LEU A 119 -10.24 1.85 3.75
CA LEU A 119 -10.53 0.57 3.10
C LEU A 119 -9.44 -0.49 3.30
N GLY A 120 -8.31 -0.11 3.91
CA GLY A 120 -7.24 -1.04 4.24
C GLY A 120 -5.95 -0.88 3.45
N ILE A 121 -5.73 0.25 2.77
CA ILE A 121 -4.44 0.54 2.11
C ILE A 121 -3.56 1.36 3.05
N GLY A 122 -2.52 0.76 3.61
CA GLY A 122 -1.46 1.44 4.35
C GLY A 122 -0.38 1.97 3.42
N TYR A 123 0.26 3.07 3.81
CA TYR A 123 1.36 3.68 3.06
C TYR A 123 2.51 4.06 3.99
N LEU A 124 3.70 3.63 3.64
CA LEU A 124 4.94 3.97 4.31
C LEU A 124 5.86 4.71 3.33
N PRO A 125 5.97 6.04 3.42
CA PRO A 125 6.77 6.84 2.50
C PRO A 125 8.27 6.62 2.70
N GLN A 126 9.05 7.01 1.68
CA GLN A 126 10.50 7.05 1.71
C GLN A 126 11.01 7.98 2.81
N GLU A 127 10.46 9.20 2.88
CA GLU A 127 10.83 10.19 3.88
C GLU A 127 10.21 9.88 5.25
N ALA A 128 10.91 10.30 6.31
CA ALA A 128 10.43 10.15 7.68
C ALA A 128 9.07 10.85 7.85
N SER A 129 8.05 10.06 8.17
CA SER A 129 6.66 10.51 8.30
C SER A 129 6.21 10.73 9.74
N ILE A 130 7.10 10.54 10.72
CA ILE A 130 6.77 10.62 12.15
C ILE A 130 6.26 12.02 12.54
N PHE A 131 5.26 12.09 13.40
CA PHE A 131 4.77 13.35 13.98
C PHE A 131 5.76 13.84 15.04
N ARG A 132 6.70 14.70 14.64
CA ARG A 132 7.86 15.13 15.43
C ARG A 132 7.52 15.77 16.79
N GLY A 133 6.34 16.38 16.91
CA GLY A 133 5.87 17.01 18.15
C GLY A 133 5.18 16.06 19.14
N LEU A 134 5.03 14.78 18.79
CA LEU A 134 4.33 13.79 19.60
C LEU A 134 5.30 12.79 20.24
N SER A 135 4.86 12.15 21.32
CA SER A 135 5.54 10.98 21.87
C SER A 135 5.38 9.76 20.96
N VAL A 136 6.10 8.66 21.22
CA VAL A 136 5.93 7.39 20.51
C VAL A 136 4.49 6.89 20.61
N GLU A 137 3.93 6.83 21.83
CA GLU A 137 2.54 6.37 22.01
C GLU A 137 1.52 7.28 21.31
N ASP A 138 1.72 8.60 21.36
CA ASP A 138 0.77 9.54 20.75
C ASP A 138 0.81 9.51 19.24
N ASN A 139 1.95 9.16 18.62
CA ASN A 139 2.05 8.88 17.19
C ASN A 139 1.14 7.73 16.77
N ILE A 140 1.10 6.64 17.53
CA ILE A 140 0.28 5.47 17.25
C ILE A 140 -1.19 5.75 17.65
N ARG A 141 -1.42 6.34 18.82
CA ARG A 141 -2.72 6.67 19.36
C ARG A 141 -3.51 7.58 18.42
N ALA A 142 -2.86 8.57 17.80
CA ALA A 142 -3.51 9.48 16.85
C ALA A 142 -4.21 8.75 15.69
N VAL A 143 -3.65 7.64 15.21
CA VAL A 143 -4.29 6.81 14.18
C VAL A 143 -5.37 5.93 14.78
N LEU A 144 -5.11 5.30 15.93
CA LEU A 144 -6.10 4.47 16.62
C LEU A 144 -7.38 5.24 16.95
N GLU A 145 -7.30 6.51 17.33
CA GLU A 145 -8.46 7.36 17.61
C GLU A 145 -9.35 7.61 16.40
N MET A 146 -8.78 7.52 15.19
CA MET A 146 -9.54 7.67 13.94
C MET A 146 -10.30 6.40 13.53
N VAL A 147 -9.84 5.21 13.98
CA VAL A 147 -10.34 3.91 13.49
C VAL A 147 -11.03 3.07 14.55
N GLU A 148 -10.72 3.28 15.83
CA GLU A 148 -11.25 2.51 16.95
C GLU A 148 -11.99 3.41 17.94
N PRO A 149 -13.33 3.33 18.02
CA PRO A 149 -14.13 4.18 18.91
C PRO A 149 -14.02 3.77 20.38
N ASP A 150 -13.79 2.48 20.70
CA ASP A 150 -13.68 2.01 22.08
C ASP A 150 -12.30 2.33 22.68
N ARG A 151 -12.31 3.04 23.81
CA ARG A 151 -11.09 3.49 24.48
C ARG A 151 -10.25 2.31 25.00
N LYS A 152 -10.88 1.29 25.58
CA LYS A 152 -10.15 0.15 26.15
C LYS A 152 -9.49 -0.66 25.05
N GLU A 153 -10.21 -0.82 23.95
CA GLU A 153 -9.68 -1.50 22.76
C GLU A 153 -8.52 -0.72 22.12
N ARG A 154 -8.62 0.62 22.06
CA ARG A 154 -7.49 1.46 21.62
C ARG A 154 -6.25 1.28 22.49
N ASP A 155 -6.43 1.31 23.82
CA ASP A 155 -5.30 1.17 24.75
C ASP A 155 -4.69 -0.24 24.62
N ARG A 156 -5.50 -1.30 24.46
CA ARG A 156 -5.02 -2.66 24.21
C ARG A 156 -4.24 -2.78 22.91
N LYS A 157 -4.76 -2.22 21.81
CA LYS A 157 -4.09 -2.21 20.50
C LYS A 157 -2.79 -1.41 20.53
N LEU A 158 -2.78 -0.28 21.24
CA LEU A 158 -1.58 0.52 21.44
C LEU A 158 -0.48 -0.26 22.16
N ASP A 159 -0.84 -0.92 23.27
CA ASP A 159 0.10 -1.73 24.04
C ASP A 159 0.66 -2.87 23.19
N SER A 160 -0.21 -3.58 22.46
CA SER A 160 0.20 -4.66 21.56
C SER A 160 1.18 -4.19 20.48
N LEU A 161 0.92 -3.03 19.84
CA LEU A 161 1.81 -2.50 18.81
C LEU A 161 3.15 -2.03 19.38
N LEU A 162 3.15 -1.44 20.58
CA LEU A 162 4.39 -1.02 21.24
C LEU A 162 5.29 -2.21 21.60
N GLU A 163 4.70 -3.33 22.06
CA GLU A 163 5.41 -4.57 22.35
C GLU A 163 5.89 -5.27 21.08
N GLU A 164 5.00 -5.40 20.08
CA GLU A 164 5.27 -6.05 18.80
C GLU A 164 6.49 -5.46 18.07
N PHE A 165 6.67 -4.14 18.16
CA PHE A 165 7.77 -3.42 17.51
C PHE A 165 8.94 -3.09 18.45
N ASP A 166 8.97 -3.65 19.66
CA ASP A 166 10.03 -3.43 20.66
C ASP A 166 10.31 -1.94 20.94
N ILE A 167 9.24 -1.15 21.04
CA ILE A 167 9.28 0.29 21.36
C ILE A 167 8.52 0.66 22.64
N ALA A 168 8.09 -0.33 23.41
CA ALA A 168 7.35 -0.11 24.66
C ALA A 168 8.16 0.69 25.69
N ARG A 169 9.48 0.45 25.79
CA ARG A 169 10.41 1.22 26.63
C ARG A 169 10.50 2.70 26.26
N LEU A 170 10.18 3.03 25.00
CA LEU A 170 10.23 4.40 24.44
C LEU A 170 8.87 5.09 24.44
N ARG A 171 7.85 4.48 25.01
CA ARG A 171 6.45 4.90 24.98
C ARG A 171 6.27 6.43 25.17
N LYS A 172 6.91 7.00 26.18
CA LYS A 172 6.83 8.43 26.54
C LYS A 172 7.94 9.29 25.91
N SER A 173 8.85 8.68 25.17
CA SER A 173 9.95 9.43 24.55
C SER A 173 9.42 10.33 23.45
N PRO A 174 9.92 11.58 23.35
CA PRO A 174 9.65 12.46 22.22
C PRO A 174 10.15 11.80 20.94
N SER A 175 9.34 11.78 19.90
CA SER A 175 9.69 11.11 18.64
C SER A 175 10.92 11.68 17.93
N ILE A 176 11.26 12.93 18.21
CA ILE A 176 12.46 13.60 17.70
C ILE A 176 13.76 13.01 18.28
N ALA A 177 13.70 12.38 19.46
CA ALA A 177 14.85 11.81 20.15
C ALA A 177 15.17 10.36 19.71
N LEU A 178 14.35 9.76 18.84
CA LEU A 178 14.50 8.39 18.39
C LEU A 178 15.67 8.26 17.41
N SER A 179 16.41 7.17 17.52
CA SER A 179 17.33 6.71 16.48
C SER A 179 16.60 6.41 15.18
N GLY A 180 17.31 6.26 14.06
CA GLY A 180 16.70 5.94 12.75
C GLY A 180 15.86 4.68 12.79
N GLY A 181 16.37 3.58 13.37
CA GLY A 181 15.65 2.31 13.51
C GLY A 181 14.44 2.39 14.44
N GLU A 182 14.58 3.04 15.60
CA GLU A 182 13.44 3.23 16.52
C GLU A 182 12.34 4.08 15.89
N ARG A 183 12.70 5.11 15.14
CA ARG A 183 11.78 5.94 14.39
C ARG A 183 11.03 5.11 13.35
N ARG A 184 11.74 4.30 12.57
CA ARG A 184 11.15 3.46 11.55
C ARG A 184 10.16 2.46 12.15
N ARG A 185 10.50 1.80 13.26
CA ARG A 185 9.59 0.92 13.99
C ARG A 185 8.33 1.64 14.48
N CYS A 186 8.46 2.87 14.97
CA CYS A 186 7.31 3.68 15.37
C CYS A 186 6.42 4.06 14.18
N GLU A 187 6.99 4.42 13.03
CA GLU A 187 6.25 4.72 11.79
C GLU A 187 5.47 3.51 11.28
N ILE A 188 6.07 2.34 11.35
CA ILE A 188 5.45 1.07 10.98
C ILE A 188 4.31 0.71 11.93
N ALA A 189 4.55 0.76 13.24
CA ALA A 189 3.51 0.53 14.25
C ALA A 189 2.31 1.47 14.05
N ARG A 190 2.59 2.75 13.75
CA ARG A 190 1.57 3.73 13.42
C ARG A 190 0.81 3.37 12.14
N ALA A 191 1.49 2.93 11.10
CA ALA A 191 0.84 2.53 9.84
C ALA A 191 -0.06 1.30 10.04
N LEU A 192 0.35 0.35 10.90
CA LEU A 192 -0.43 -0.84 11.24
C LEU A 192 -1.59 -0.57 12.19
N ALA A 193 -1.60 0.56 12.88
CA ALA A 193 -2.70 0.96 13.77
C ALA A 193 -4.06 1.04 13.05
N SER A 194 -4.07 1.32 11.74
CA SER A 194 -5.28 1.28 10.92
C SER A 194 -5.71 -0.11 10.47
N SER A 195 -4.98 -1.17 10.87
CA SER A 195 -5.23 -2.58 10.46
C SER A 195 -5.33 -2.73 8.94
N PRO A 196 -4.32 -2.34 8.17
CA PRO A 196 -4.36 -2.42 6.72
C PRO A 196 -4.35 -3.87 6.24
N THR A 197 -5.00 -4.13 5.09
CA THR A 197 -4.93 -5.41 4.37
C THR A 197 -3.83 -5.39 3.30
N PHE A 198 -3.43 -4.20 2.85
CA PHE A 198 -2.30 -3.98 1.95
C PHE A 198 -1.40 -2.87 2.47
N MET A 199 -0.08 -3.06 2.36
CA MET A 199 0.93 -2.08 2.73
C MET A 199 1.77 -1.70 1.51
N LEU A 200 1.84 -0.41 1.21
CA LEU A 200 2.64 0.14 0.13
C LEU A 200 3.90 0.78 0.71
N LEU A 201 5.08 0.27 0.32
CA LEU A 201 6.39 0.71 0.79
C LEU A 201 7.12 1.44 -0.34
N ASP A 202 7.36 2.73 -0.14
CA ASP A 202 8.03 3.59 -1.14
C ASP A 202 9.52 3.68 -0.82
N GLU A 203 10.35 3.07 -1.68
CA GLU A 203 11.81 3.01 -1.57
C GLU A 203 12.32 2.71 -0.13
N PRO A 204 11.88 1.59 0.48
CA PRO A 204 12.19 1.31 1.89
C PRO A 204 13.68 1.10 2.17
N PHE A 205 14.50 0.82 1.15
CA PHE A 205 15.96 0.66 1.28
C PHE A 205 16.74 1.93 0.96
N ALA A 206 16.07 3.04 0.55
CA ALA A 206 16.77 4.27 0.20
C ALA A 206 17.43 4.93 1.42
N GLY A 207 18.74 5.19 1.31
CA GLY A 207 19.51 5.88 2.35
C GLY A 207 19.62 5.12 3.69
N ILE A 208 19.37 3.82 3.69
CA ILE A 208 19.48 2.97 4.88
C ILE A 208 20.91 2.42 4.98
N ASP A 209 21.44 2.40 6.22
CA ASP A 209 22.66 1.70 6.56
C ASP A 209 22.51 0.20 6.24
N PRO A 210 23.52 -0.47 5.65
CA PRO A 210 23.48 -1.91 5.38
C PRO A 210 23.09 -2.78 6.59
N ILE A 211 23.40 -2.33 7.81
CA ILE A 211 23.00 -3.03 9.04
C ILE A 211 21.47 -3.00 9.24
N ALA A 212 20.81 -1.93 8.81
CA ALA A 212 19.37 -1.76 8.97
C ALA A 212 18.54 -2.38 7.82
N VAL A 213 19.17 -2.94 6.79
CA VAL A 213 18.49 -3.69 5.72
C VAL A 213 17.71 -4.87 6.31
N GLY A 214 18.29 -5.57 7.30
CA GLY A 214 17.63 -6.66 8.01
C GLY A 214 16.31 -6.26 8.66
N ASP A 215 16.21 -5.06 9.23
CA ASP A 215 14.98 -4.56 9.85
C ASP A 215 13.84 -4.45 8.83
N ILE A 216 14.13 -4.04 7.59
CA ILE A 216 13.13 -3.96 6.51
C ILE A 216 12.73 -5.36 6.03
N GLN A 217 13.70 -6.27 5.91
CA GLN A 217 13.41 -7.65 5.53
C GLN A 217 12.52 -8.34 6.57
N ASP A 218 12.80 -8.15 7.85
CA ASP A 218 11.99 -8.70 8.93
C ASP A 218 10.59 -8.05 8.98
N LEU A 219 10.49 -6.74 8.72
CA LEU A 219 9.21 -6.07 8.57
C LEU A 219 8.36 -6.73 7.46
N VAL A 220 8.89 -6.91 6.26
CA VAL A 220 8.11 -7.46 5.15
C VAL A 220 7.70 -8.90 5.43
N LYS A 221 8.60 -9.72 6.01
CA LYS A 221 8.26 -11.08 6.47
C LYS A 221 7.12 -11.04 7.49
N HIS A 222 7.19 -10.13 8.45
CA HIS A 222 6.16 -9.94 9.48
C HIS A 222 4.80 -9.55 8.86
N LEU A 223 4.78 -8.60 7.93
CA LEU A 223 3.57 -8.20 7.21
C LEU A 223 2.94 -9.39 6.46
N LYS A 224 3.74 -10.17 5.75
CA LYS A 224 3.30 -11.39 5.04
C LYS A 224 2.69 -12.41 6.00
N GLN A 225 3.34 -12.67 7.16
CA GLN A 225 2.84 -13.61 8.18
C GLN A 225 1.49 -13.16 8.76
N ARG A 226 1.22 -11.87 8.80
CA ARG A 226 -0.09 -11.30 9.18
C ARG A 226 -1.12 -11.37 8.06
N GLY A 227 -0.78 -11.93 6.90
CA GLY A 227 -1.67 -11.96 5.73
C GLY A 227 -1.82 -10.61 5.03
N ILE A 228 -0.93 -9.63 5.28
CA ILE A 228 -0.96 -8.32 4.63
C ILE A 228 -0.23 -8.43 3.28
N GLY A 229 -0.88 -8.00 2.20
CA GLY A 229 -0.24 -7.88 0.89
C GLY A 229 0.71 -6.67 0.87
N VAL A 230 1.90 -6.82 0.28
CA VAL A 230 2.92 -5.77 0.28
C VAL A 230 3.29 -5.41 -1.15
N LEU A 231 3.25 -4.11 -1.49
CA LEU A 231 3.80 -3.57 -2.74
C LEU A 231 5.01 -2.72 -2.41
N ILE A 232 6.15 -3.02 -3.00
CA ILE A 232 7.42 -2.34 -2.77
C ILE A 232 7.91 -1.70 -4.06
N THR A 233 8.29 -0.42 -4.01
CA THR A 233 9.14 0.21 -5.04
C THR A 233 10.51 0.44 -4.46
N ASP A 234 11.57 0.08 -5.21
CA ASP A 234 12.93 0.41 -4.81
C ASP A 234 13.86 0.46 -6.02
N HIS A 235 15.00 1.10 -5.84
CA HIS A 235 16.10 1.09 -6.80
C HIS A 235 17.21 0.09 -6.39
N ASN A 236 17.21 -0.40 -5.16
CA ASN A 236 18.09 -1.46 -4.68
C ASN A 236 17.53 -2.84 -5.05
N VAL A 237 17.84 -3.25 -6.28
CA VAL A 237 17.27 -4.43 -6.92
C VAL A 237 17.56 -5.70 -6.16
N ARG A 238 18.82 -5.88 -5.72
CA ARG A 238 19.29 -7.13 -5.09
C ARG A 238 18.55 -7.37 -3.78
N GLU A 239 18.48 -6.34 -2.92
CA GLU A 239 17.80 -6.44 -1.64
C GLU A 239 16.30 -6.69 -1.81
N THR A 240 15.71 -6.02 -2.81
CA THR A 240 14.28 -6.17 -3.09
C THR A 240 13.96 -7.55 -3.65
N LEU A 241 14.71 -8.05 -4.65
CA LEU A 241 14.49 -9.38 -5.22
C LEU A 241 14.66 -10.51 -4.20
N GLY A 242 15.57 -10.35 -3.22
CA GLY A 242 15.74 -11.32 -2.12
C GLY A 242 14.57 -11.36 -1.12
N LEU A 243 13.61 -10.46 -1.22
CA LEU A 243 12.54 -10.27 -0.24
C LEU A 243 11.13 -10.54 -0.76
N ILE A 244 10.92 -10.37 -2.06
CA ILE A 244 9.61 -10.45 -2.71
C ILE A 244 9.32 -11.84 -3.26
N ASP A 245 8.04 -12.14 -3.46
CA ASP A 245 7.58 -13.37 -4.11
C ASP A 245 7.48 -13.22 -5.62
N ARG A 246 7.19 -11.99 -6.09
CA ARG A 246 6.99 -11.67 -7.50
C ARG A 246 7.36 -10.21 -7.79
N ALA A 247 7.84 -9.93 -9.00
CA ALA A 247 8.17 -8.59 -9.44
C ALA A 247 7.47 -8.23 -10.76
N TYR A 248 7.19 -6.94 -10.90
CA TYR A 248 6.87 -6.28 -12.15
C TYR A 248 8.02 -5.38 -12.53
N ILE A 249 8.57 -5.54 -13.73
CA ILE A 249 9.60 -4.64 -14.24
C ILE A 249 8.95 -3.58 -15.11
N ALA A 250 9.02 -2.34 -14.65
CA ALA A 250 8.56 -1.18 -15.40
C ALA A 250 9.68 -0.64 -16.30
N HIS A 251 9.35 -0.33 -17.54
CA HIS A 251 10.25 0.33 -18.49
C HIS A 251 9.44 1.28 -19.39
N SER A 252 9.92 2.53 -19.54
CA SER A 252 9.29 3.54 -20.42
C SER A 252 7.77 3.66 -20.24
N GLY A 253 7.30 3.63 -18.98
CA GLY A 253 5.89 3.80 -18.62
C GLY A 253 4.99 2.60 -18.86
N ARG A 254 5.55 1.42 -19.11
CA ARG A 254 4.83 0.14 -19.30
C ARG A 254 5.38 -0.93 -18.38
N ILE A 255 4.62 -1.98 -18.14
CA ILE A 255 5.15 -3.20 -17.55
C ILE A 255 5.80 -4.01 -18.68
N LEU A 256 7.10 -4.25 -18.54
CA LEU A 256 7.92 -5.00 -19.48
C LEU A 256 7.76 -6.51 -19.29
N THR A 257 7.85 -6.96 -18.03
CA THR A 257 7.73 -8.37 -17.65
C THR A 257 7.27 -8.49 -16.21
N GLU A 258 6.69 -9.64 -15.87
CA GLU A 258 6.38 -10.05 -14.50
C GLU A 258 6.86 -11.49 -14.28
N GLY A 259 7.16 -11.84 -13.03
CA GLY A 259 7.57 -13.19 -12.66
C GLY A 259 8.18 -13.26 -11.27
N THR A 260 8.60 -14.47 -10.88
CA THR A 260 9.39 -14.68 -9.66
C THR A 260 10.76 -14.01 -9.78
N PRO A 261 11.49 -13.78 -8.69
CA PRO A 261 12.86 -13.26 -8.74
C PRO A 261 13.76 -14.01 -9.71
N GLU A 262 13.68 -15.34 -9.73
CA GLU A 262 14.47 -16.19 -10.61
C GLU A 262 14.10 -15.99 -12.10
N GLU A 263 12.81 -15.90 -12.42
CA GLU A 263 12.31 -15.63 -13.77
C GLU A 263 12.72 -14.23 -14.24
N ILE A 264 12.67 -13.21 -13.37
CA ILE A 264 13.14 -11.87 -13.69
C ILE A 264 14.63 -11.84 -13.99
N VAL A 265 15.46 -12.52 -13.19
CA VAL A 265 16.91 -12.61 -13.42
C VAL A 265 17.25 -13.37 -14.69
N ALA A 266 16.45 -14.36 -15.06
CA ALA A 266 16.61 -15.12 -16.31
C ALA A 266 16.11 -14.38 -17.56
N ASN A 267 15.29 -13.34 -17.39
CA ASN A 267 14.68 -12.61 -18.50
C ASN A 267 15.69 -11.71 -19.22
N GLU A 268 15.91 -11.95 -20.54
CA GLU A 268 16.89 -11.24 -21.35
C GLU A 268 16.63 -9.73 -21.42
N ASP A 269 15.36 -9.32 -21.58
CA ASP A 269 15.00 -7.90 -21.64
C ASP A 269 15.18 -7.19 -20.30
N ALA A 270 14.83 -7.85 -19.19
CA ALA A 270 15.07 -7.32 -17.84
C ALA A 270 16.58 -7.14 -17.58
N ARG A 271 17.41 -8.08 -17.98
CA ARG A 271 18.88 -8.00 -17.89
C ARG A 271 19.42 -6.84 -18.73
N ARG A 272 19.07 -6.81 -20.01
CA ARG A 272 19.56 -5.81 -20.96
C ARG A 272 19.16 -4.38 -20.58
N LEU A 273 17.93 -4.17 -20.11
CA LEU A 273 17.34 -2.83 -19.92
C LEU A 273 17.43 -2.32 -18.49
N TYR A 274 17.71 -3.18 -17.50
CA TYR A 274 17.64 -2.81 -16.11
C TYR A 274 18.68 -3.45 -15.19
N LEU A 275 18.81 -4.79 -15.19
CA LEU A 275 19.65 -5.51 -14.22
C LEU A 275 21.15 -5.42 -14.55
N GLY A 276 21.50 -5.44 -15.85
CA GLY A 276 22.86 -5.65 -16.36
C GLY A 276 23.15 -7.11 -16.63
N GLU A 277 24.02 -7.37 -17.61
CA GLU A 277 24.33 -8.72 -18.10
C GLU A 277 24.94 -9.64 -17.01
N ASP A 278 25.73 -9.07 -16.09
CA ASP A 278 26.45 -9.80 -15.03
C ASP A 278 25.66 -9.90 -13.72
N PHE A 279 24.39 -9.46 -13.69
CA PHE A 279 23.60 -9.49 -12.47
C PHE A 279 23.35 -10.93 -12.01
N ARG A 280 23.58 -11.18 -10.69
CA ARG A 280 23.30 -12.43 -9.96
C ARG A 280 22.67 -12.09 -8.62
N LEU A 281 21.71 -12.92 -8.20
CA LEU A 281 21.11 -12.88 -6.86
C LEU A 281 22.11 -13.36 -5.82
#